data_5d469d508638b23abdea63850d173645
#
_entry.id   5d469d508638b23abdea63850d173645
#
_cell.length_a   1.000
_cell.length_b   1.000
_cell.length_c   1.000
_cell.angle_alpha   90.00
_cell.angle_beta   90.00
_cell.angle_gamma   90.00
#
_symmetry.space_group_name_H-M   'P 1'
#
loop_
_entity.id
_entity.type
_entity.pdbx_description
1 polymer ?
#
loop_
_entity_poly.entity_id
_entity_poly.type
_entity_poly.pdbx_seq_one_letter_code
_entity_poly.pdbx_strand_id
1 'polypeptide(L)'
;VDPSPCGKYVILECLKRPFSYAVPCGRFPKKVWVAEASTDKFLREICDLPLAENIPIVSNSTRVGPRGVNWRPDKEAMLYWTECQDEGDPRNEVGEGNPRDISYLVDFTKPTAETDAPIAFYKSGLRLSGYAWGCDDLSIAYENWYKTRTSRVAPFSPKENAEKDSYASTPISDEETQNILWDRNYED
;
A
#
# COMPACT_ATOMS: atom_id res chain seq x y z
N VAL A 1 13.27 11.27 4.29
CA VAL A 1 12.36 12.40 4.58
C VAL A 1 11.64 12.73 3.29
N ASP A 2 10.31 12.70 3.32
CA ASP A 2 9.48 12.94 2.16
C ASP A 2 8.38 13.96 2.50
N PRO A 3 8.41 15.18 1.93
CA PRO A 3 7.43 16.22 2.24
C PRO A 3 6.08 15.95 1.56
N SER A 4 4.99 16.33 2.24
CA SER A 4 3.66 16.35 1.63
C SER A 4 3.58 17.36 0.48
N PRO A 5 2.66 17.20 -0.50
CA PRO A 5 2.49 18.16 -1.59
C PRO A 5 2.25 19.60 -1.13
N CYS A 6 1.57 19.79 0.01
CA CYS A 6 1.38 21.14 0.58
C CYS A 6 2.57 21.66 1.41
N GLY A 7 3.61 20.85 1.63
CA GLY A 7 4.81 21.21 2.39
C GLY A 7 4.62 21.34 3.90
N LYS A 8 3.43 21.08 4.45
CA LYS A 8 3.16 21.25 5.89
C LYS A 8 3.57 20.04 6.73
N TYR A 9 3.65 18.86 6.13
CA TYR A 9 3.93 17.59 6.78
C TYR A 9 5.09 16.88 6.12
N VAL A 10 5.74 15.99 6.87
CA VAL A 10 6.84 15.17 6.36
C VAL A 10 6.68 13.73 6.82
N ILE A 11 6.97 12.78 5.94
CA ILE A 11 7.21 11.39 6.31
C ILE A 11 8.67 11.27 6.75
N LEU A 12 8.88 10.71 7.93
CA LEU A 12 10.19 10.36 8.45
C LEU A 12 10.31 8.85 8.53
N GLU A 13 11.28 8.28 7.81
CA GLU A 13 11.64 6.88 7.93
C GLU A 13 13.01 6.75 8.59
N CYS A 14 13.09 5.96 9.64
CA CYS A 14 14.33 5.72 10.38
C CYS A 14 14.61 4.22 10.48
N LEU A 15 15.76 3.79 9.98
CA LEU A 15 16.25 2.42 10.17
C LEU A 15 16.73 2.24 11.61
N LYS A 16 16.42 1.11 12.21
CA LYS A 16 16.79 0.74 13.57
C LYS A 16 17.67 -0.49 13.59
N ARG A 17 18.35 -0.69 14.69
CA ARG A 17 19.03 -1.96 15.00
C ARG A 17 18.02 -3.03 15.44
N PRO A 18 18.33 -4.34 15.26
CA PRO A 18 19.58 -4.90 14.74
C PRO A 18 19.68 -4.80 13.21
N PHE A 19 20.89 -4.60 12.69
CA PHE A 19 21.20 -4.76 11.28
C PHE A 19 21.57 -6.20 10.99
N SER A 20 21.35 -6.65 9.75
CA SER A 20 21.65 -8.03 9.33
C SER A 20 22.56 -8.03 8.10
N TYR A 21 23.43 -9.00 8.01
CA TYR A 21 24.20 -9.30 6.80
C TYR A 21 23.52 -10.32 5.87
N ALA A 22 22.41 -10.92 6.36
CA ALA A 22 21.70 -11.95 5.63
C ALA A 22 20.62 -11.39 4.66
N VAL A 23 20.20 -10.14 4.85
CA VAL A 23 19.11 -9.55 4.09
C VAL A 23 19.43 -8.12 3.64
N PRO A 24 18.82 -7.65 2.54
CA PRO A 24 18.96 -6.27 2.08
C PRO A 24 18.46 -5.24 3.12
N CYS A 25 19.00 -4.03 3.08
CA CYS A 25 18.64 -2.95 4.01
C CYS A 25 17.13 -2.61 4.02
N GLY A 26 16.41 -2.82 2.93
CA GLY A 26 14.95 -2.68 2.88
C GLY A 26 14.19 -3.63 3.80
N ARG A 27 14.85 -4.67 4.33
CA ARG A 27 14.30 -5.62 5.31
C ARG A 27 14.74 -5.33 6.75
N PHE A 28 15.55 -4.30 6.98
CA PHE A 28 15.96 -3.89 8.33
C PHE A 28 14.78 -3.36 9.14
N PRO A 29 14.87 -3.41 10.47
CA PRO A 29 13.88 -2.78 11.33
C PRO A 29 13.77 -1.30 10.98
N LYS A 30 12.55 -0.83 10.86
CA LYS A 30 12.30 0.58 10.55
C LYS A 30 11.07 1.12 11.24
N LYS A 31 11.11 2.40 11.50
CA LYS A 31 10.00 3.14 12.05
C LYS A 31 9.63 4.28 11.12
N VAL A 32 8.34 4.48 10.90
CA VAL A 32 7.82 5.52 10.01
C VAL A 32 6.84 6.38 10.79
N TRP A 33 7.03 7.70 10.71
CA TRP A 33 6.15 8.71 11.32
C TRP A 33 5.76 9.76 10.31
N VAL A 34 4.68 10.46 10.63
CA VAL A 34 4.38 11.76 10.06
C VAL A 34 4.61 12.82 11.13
N ALA A 35 5.30 13.88 10.75
CA ALA A 35 5.56 15.04 11.59
C ALA A 35 5.13 16.33 10.89
N GLU A 36 4.88 17.37 11.66
CA GLU A 36 4.66 18.72 11.15
C GLU A 36 6.00 19.36 10.77
N ALA A 37 6.12 19.85 9.54
CA ALA A 37 7.39 20.34 8.99
C ALA A 37 7.93 21.61 9.69
N SER A 38 7.03 22.44 10.27
CA SER A 38 7.39 23.71 10.87
C SER A 38 7.79 23.63 12.34
N THR A 39 7.34 22.59 13.07
CA THR A 39 7.49 22.49 14.52
C THR A 39 8.23 21.24 14.97
N ASP A 40 8.55 20.34 14.03
CA ASP A 40 9.11 19.00 14.29
C ASP A 40 8.21 18.13 15.20
N LYS A 41 6.94 18.53 15.40
CA LYS A 41 5.97 17.77 16.19
C LYS A 41 5.64 16.46 15.49
N PHE A 42 5.88 15.33 16.16
CA PHE A 42 5.39 14.03 15.70
C PHE A 42 3.86 13.98 15.86
N LEU A 43 3.17 13.70 14.76
CA LEU A 43 1.72 13.65 14.71
C LEU A 43 1.23 12.21 14.81
N ARG A 44 1.81 11.31 14.02
CA ARG A 44 1.35 9.93 13.94
C ARG A 44 2.49 8.97 13.63
N GLU A 45 2.56 7.89 14.40
CA GLU A 45 3.33 6.70 14.03
C GLU A 45 2.53 5.87 13.05
N ILE A 46 3.10 5.59 11.88
CA ILE A 46 2.49 4.75 10.85
C ILE A 46 2.84 3.29 11.11
N CYS A 47 4.10 3.01 11.40
CA CYS A 47 4.54 1.65 11.74
C CYS A 47 5.86 1.63 12.47
N ASP A 48 6.05 0.56 13.24
CA ASP A 48 7.33 0.13 13.82
C ASP A 48 7.56 -1.34 13.41
N LEU A 49 8.35 -1.55 12.35
CA LEU A 49 8.53 -2.84 11.71
C LEU A 49 9.80 -3.51 12.22
N PRO A 50 9.73 -4.81 12.61
CA PRO A 50 10.90 -5.57 13.04
C PRO A 50 11.80 -5.96 11.86
N LEU A 51 12.96 -6.55 12.15
CA LEU A 51 13.83 -7.18 11.16
C LEU A 51 13.06 -8.32 10.45
N ALA A 52 13.08 -8.31 9.11
CA ALA A 52 12.32 -9.23 8.28
C ALA A 52 13.25 -10.26 7.60
N GLU A 53 13.93 -11.10 8.40
CA GLU A 53 14.79 -12.18 7.88
C GLU A 53 13.98 -13.38 7.37
N ASN A 54 12.78 -13.60 7.91
CA ASN A 54 11.97 -14.79 7.63
C ASN A 54 11.08 -14.66 6.38
N ILE A 55 11.19 -13.55 5.63
CA ILE A 55 10.45 -13.40 4.38
C ILE A 55 11.01 -14.37 3.35
N PRO A 56 10.17 -15.21 2.71
CA PRO A 56 10.62 -16.14 1.68
C PRO A 56 11.34 -15.44 0.52
N ILE A 57 12.30 -16.13 -0.10
CA ILE A 57 12.98 -15.64 -1.31
C ILE A 57 12.23 -16.19 -2.53
N VAL A 58 11.03 -15.70 -2.72
CA VAL A 58 10.20 -15.99 -3.90
C VAL A 58 9.56 -14.72 -4.41
N SER A 59 9.21 -14.70 -5.70
CA SER A 59 8.53 -13.54 -6.31
C SER A 59 7.22 -13.25 -5.59
N ASN A 60 6.85 -11.97 -5.48
CA ASN A 60 5.71 -11.47 -4.71
C ASN A 60 5.78 -11.65 -3.18
N SER A 61 6.89 -12.15 -2.62
CA SER A 61 7.11 -12.07 -1.18
C SER A 61 7.26 -10.61 -0.74
N THR A 62 6.68 -10.29 0.41
CA THR A 62 6.75 -8.95 0.97
C THR A 62 6.81 -9.02 2.50
N ARG A 63 7.17 -7.92 3.14
CA ARG A 63 7.11 -7.86 4.61
C ARG A 63 5.68 -7.63 5.08
N VAL A 64 5.37 -8.12 6.27
CA VAL A 64 4.12 -7.85 6.98
C VAL A 64 4.10 -6.40 7.49
N GLY A 65 2.93 -5.79 7.50
CA GLY A 65 2.69 -4.41 7.91
C GLY A 65 2.81 -3.39 6.77
N PRO A 66 2.72 -2.11 7.08
CA PRO A 66 2.72 -1.02 6.12
C PRO A 66 3.94 -1.02 5.20
N ARG A 67 3.71 -0.98 3.89
CA ARG A 67 4.73 -0.81 2.86
C ARG A 67 4.31 0.24 1.85
N GLY A 68 5.29 0.86 1.17
CA GLY A 68 5.03 1.89 0.18
C GLY A 68 4.30 3.10 0.77
N VAL A 69 4.71 3.51 1.99
CA VAL A 69 4.14 4.69 2.67
C VAL A 69 4.54 5.93 1.88
N ASN A 70 3.57 6.60 1.29
CA ASN A 70 3.78 7.76 0.41
C ASN A 70 2.62 8.76 0.51
N TRP A 71 2.88 9.99 0.06
CA TRP A 71 1.83 10.97 -0.17
C TRP A 71 1.14 10.77 -1.52
N ARG A 72 -0.17 10.94 -1.56
CA ARG A 72 -0.89 11.07 -2.83
C ARG A 72 -0.48 12.38 -3.49
N PRO A 73 0.06 12.36 -4.72
CA PRO A 73 0.57 13.58 -5.36
C PRO A 73 -0.54 14.55 -5.81
N ASP A 74 -1.77 14.05 -5.94
CA ASP A 74 -2.97 14.81 -6.32
C ASP A 74 -3.70 15.46 -5.12
N LYS A 75 -3.19 15.29 -3.89
CA LYS A 75 -3.80 15.80 -2.65
C LYS A 75 -2.79 16.60 -1.81
N GLU A 76 -3.30 17.54 -1.03
CA GLU A 76 -2.46 18.40 -0.18
C GLU A 76 -1.62 17.60 0.84
N ALA A 77 -2.26 16.68 1.56
CA ALA A 77 -1.61 15.89 2.61
C ALA A 77 -2.36 14.57 2.89
N MET A 78 -2.61 13.79 1.85
CA MET A 78 -3.22 12.47 2.00
C MET A 78 -2.15 11.39 1.88
N LEU A 79 -1.93 10.69 3.00
CA LEU A 79 -0.99 9.58 3.10
C LEU A 79 -1.66 8.28 2.65
N TYR A 80 -0.91 7.40 2.00
CA TYR A 80 -1.36 6.03 1.73
C TYR A 80 -0.25 5.01 1.96
N TRP A 81 -0.65 3.77 2.19
CA TRP A 81 0.22 2.60 2.25
C TRP A 81 -0.56 1.33 1.93
N THR A 82 0.14 0.22 1.79
CA THR A 82 -0.44 -1.09 1.50
C THR A 82 0.04 -2.12 2.52
N GLU A 83 -0.85 -3.06 2.88
CA GLU A 83 -0.54 -4.18 3.77
C GLU A 83 -0.94 -5.50 3.12
N CYS A 84 -0.08 -6.52 3.24
CA CYS A 84 -0.38 -7.85 2.75
C CYS A 84 -1.30 -8.59 3.72
N GLN A 85 -2.16 -9.47 3.19
CA GLN A 85 -3.10 -10.28 3.95
C GLN A 85 -2.71 -11.76 4.00
N ASP A 86 -1.62 -12.14 3.31
CA ASP A 86 -1.07 -13.49 3.22
C ASP A 86 0.21 -13.68 4.05
N GLU A 87 0.38 -12.88 5.11
CA GLU A 87 1.57 -12.88 5.98
C GLU A 87 2.89 -12.62 5.23
N GLY A 88 2.79 -12.05 4.02
CA GLY A 88 3.93 -11.74 3.16
C GLY A 88 4.50 -12.94 2.41
N ASP A 89 3.94 -14.12 2.59
CA ASP A 89 4.30 -15.33 1.85
C ASP A 89 3.26 -15.62 0.76
N PRO A 90 3.61 -15.47 -0.53
CA PRO A 90 2.66 -15.68 -1.61
C PRO A 90 2.22 -17.13 -1.79
N ARG A 91 2.85 -18.08 -1.06
CA ARG A 91 2.42 -19.49 -1.03
C ARG A 91 1.22 -19.69 -0.12
N ASN A 92 1.04 -18.81 0.87
CA ASN A 92 -0.14 -18.83 1.73
C ASN A 92 -1.39 -18.52 0.89
N GLU A 93 -2.43 -19.29 1.14
CA GLU A 93 -3.73 -19.04 0.52
C GLU A 93 -4.51 -18.02 1.35
N VAL A 94 -5.04 -17.03 0.67
CA VAL A 94 -6.11 -16.21 1.22
C VAL A 94 -7.42 -16.89 0.88
N GLY A 95 -8.38 -16.92 1.80
CA GLY A 95 -9.68 -17.56 1.53
C GLY A 95 -10.34 -16.96 0.28
N GLU A 96 -11.20 -17.73 -0.37
CA GLU A 96 -11.92 -17.29 -1.55
C GLU A 96 -12.64 -15.95 -1.30
N GLY A 97 -12.50 -15.01 -2.23
CA GLY A 97 -13.05 -13.66 -2.10
C GLY A 97 -12.23 -12.70 -1.23
N ASN A 98 -11.18 -13.17 -0.55
CA ASN A 98 -10.33 -12.29 0.26
C ASN A 98 -9.20 -11.66 -0.56
N PRO A 99 -8.87 -10.39 -0.30
CA PRO A 99 -7.77 -9.72 -0.99
C PRO A 99 -6.42 -10.24 -0.49
N ARG A 100 -5.40 -10.16 -1.34
CA ARG A 100 -4.00 -10.38 -0.95
C ARG A 100 -3.37 -9.13 -0.36
N ASP A 101 -3.82 -7.97 -0.83
CA ASP A 101 -3.34 -6.69 -0.34
C ASP A 101 -4.52 -5.75 -0.07
N ILE A 102 -4.39 -4.94 0.99
CA ILE A 102 -5.31 -3.85 1.28
C ILE A 102 -4.50 -2.57 1.38
N SER A 103 -5.00 -1.51 0.74
CA SER A 103 -4.39 -0.18 0.84
C SER A 103 -5.26 0.77 1.64
N TYR A 104 -4.59 1.62 2.40
CA TYR A 104 -5.19 2.52 3.39
C TYR A 104 -4.83 3.97 3.12
N LEU A 105 -5.72 4.87 3.54
CA LEU A 105 -5.56 6.33 3.47
C LEU A 105 -5.68 6.96 4.86
N VAL A 106 -4.92 8.03 5.06
CA VAL A 106 -5.09 8.99 6.16
C VAL A 106 -4.96 10.41 5.62
N ASP A 107 -5.93 11.26 5.92
CA ASP A 107 -5.98 12.65 5.47
C ASP A 107 -5.49 13.60 6.57
N PHE A 108 -4.26 14.07 6.47
CA PHE A 108 -3.63 14.98 7.43
C PHE A 108 -4.13 16.42 7.34
N THR A 109 -5.01 16.76 6.39
CA THR A 109 -5.72 18.05 6.40
C THR A 109 -6.83 18.08 7.47
N LYS A 110 -7.24 16.91 7.98
CA LYS A 110 -8.26 16.79 9.03
C LYS A 110 -7.63 16.83 10.42
N PRO A 111 -8.26 17.50 11.39
CA PRO A 111 -7.75 17.57 12.77
C PRO A 111 -7.62 16.21 13.46
N THR A 112 -8.40 15.22 13.02
CA THR A 112 -8.46 13.88 13.56
C THR A 112 -7.45 12.89 12.96
N ALA A 113 -6.60 13.34 12.02
CA ALA A 113 -5.62 12.49 11.36
C ALA A 113 -4.63 11.79 12.32
N GLU A 114 -4.43 12.35 13.52
CA GLU A 114 -3.56 11.76 14.55
C GLU A 114 -4.20 10.50 15.19
N THR A 115 -5.52 10.41 15.24
CA THR A 115 -6.27 9.41 16.04
C THR A 115 -7.22 8.52 15.25
N ASP A 116 -7.76 9.02 14.12
CA ASP A 116 -8.74 8.27 13.35
C ASP A 116 -8.16 6.99 12.76
N ALA A 117 -8.97 5.96 12.67
CA ALA A 117 -8.60 4.73 11.97
C ALA A 117 -8.33 5.02 10.49
N PRO A 118 -7.30 4.38 9.90
CA PRO A 118 -7.07 4.49 8.47
C PRO A 118 -8.27 3.96 7.68
N ILE A 119 -8.58 4.60 6.56
CA ILE A 119 -9.66 4.20 5.68
C ILE A 119 -9.09 3.30 4.60
N ALA A 120 -9.55 2.05 4.52
CA ALA A 120 -9.23 1.19 3.40
C ALA A 120 -9.88 1.77 2.13
N PHE A 121 -9.14 1.82 1.00
CA PHE A 121 -9.64 2.38 -0.25
C PHE A 121 -9.46 1.47 -1.46
N TYR A 122 -8.61 0.45 -1.35
CA TYR A 122 -8.36 -0.49 -2.43
C TYR A 122 -8.02 -1.87 -1.88
N LYS A 123 -8.64 -2.90 -2.44
CA LYS A 123 -8.36 -4.31 -2.16
C LYS A 123 -7.89 -5.00 -3.44
N SER A 124 -6.71 -5.58 -3.40
CA SER A 124 -6.13 -6.26 -4.54
C SER A 124 -6.25 -7.78 -4.40
N GLY A 125 -6.76 -8.44 -5.43
CA GLY A 125 -6.76 -9.92 -5.51
C GLY A 125 -5.38 -10.50 -5.79
N LEU A 126 -4.49 -9.71 -6.39
CA LEU A 126 -3.09 -10.04 -6.68
C LEU A 126 -2.15 -9.22 -5.78
N ARG A 127 -0.83 -9.38 -5.97
CA ARG A 127 0.12 -8.51 -5.27
C ARG A 127 0.15 -7.12 -5.91
N LEU A 128 -0.20 -6.11 -5.13
CA LEU A 128 -0.13 -4.72 -5.58
C LEU A 128 1.33 -4.28 -5.76
N SER A 129 1.62 -3.70 -6.92
CA SER A 129 2.93 -3.14 -7.26
C SER A 129 2.99 -1.64 -7.07
N GLY A 130 1.87 -0.93 -7.20
CA GLY A 130 1.80 0.52 -7.03
C GLY A 130 0.60 1.15 -7.70
N TYR A 131 0.59 2.48 -7.70
CA TYR A 131 -0.48 3.31 -8.26
C TYR A 131 0.07 4.36 -9.22
N ALA A 132 -0.71 4.68 -10.26
CA ALA A 132 -0.65 5.96 -10.95
C ALA A 132 -1.86 6.78 -10.50
N TRP A 133 -1.59 7.84 -9.75
CA TRP A 133 -2.60 8.75 -9.25
C TRP A 133 -2.98 9.76 -10.32
N GLY A 134 -4.25 9.87 -10.63
CA GLY A 134 -4.78 10.88 -11.51
C GLY A 134 -5.61 11.92 -10.74
N CYS A 135 -6.76 11.48 -10.21
CA CYS A 135 -7.67 12.31 -9.42
C CYS A 135 -8.57 11.42 -8.56
N ASP A 136 -9.53 12.02 -7.83
CA ASP A 136 -10.47 11.27 -6.99
C ASP A 136 -11.39 10.34 -7.78
N ASP A 137 -11.66 10.68 -9.03
CA ASP A 137 -12.59 9.90 -9.86
C ASP A 137 -11.87 8.83 -10.70
N LEU A 138 -10.56 9.00 -10.93
CA LEU A 138 -9.79 8.05 -11.74
C LEU A 138 -8.33 7.98 -11.28
N SER A 139 -7.92 6.81 -10.87
CA SER A 139 -6.55 6.39 -10.64
C SER A 139 -6.36 4.97 -11.18
N ILE A 140 -5.12 4.51 -11.27
CA ILE A 140 -4.79 3.21 -11.83
C ILE A 140 -3.97 2.42 -10.81
N ALA A 141 -4.35 1.18 -10.57
CA ALA A 141 -3.59 0.20 -9.78
C ALA A 141 -2.85 -0.76 -10.71
N TYR A 142 -1.60 -1.07 -10.34
CA TYR A 142 -0.77 -2.07 -11.00
C TYR A 142 -0.60 -3.26 -10.08
N GLU A 143 -0.96 -4.44 -10.58
CA GLU A 143 -0.91 -5.69 -9.84
C GLU A 143 -0.17 -6.75 -10.62
N ASN A 144 0.42 -7.70 -9.93
CA ASN A 144 1.03 -8.88 -10.56
C ASN A 144 0.91 -10.11 -9.69
N TRP A 145 0.99 -11.28 -10.33
CA TRP A 145 1.00 -12.55 -9.63
C TRP A 145 1.92 -13.57 -10.30
N TYR A 146 2.89 -14.05 -9.55
CA TYR A 146 3.94 -14.92 -10.09
C TYR A 146 3.47 -16.31 -10.49
N LYS A 147 2.49 -16.89 -9.76
CA LYS A 147 2.00 -18.26 -10.04
C LYS A 147 1.34 -18.37 -11.41
N THR A 148 0.59 -17.37 -11.79
CA THR A 148 -0.10 -17.28 -13.09
C THR A 148 0.62 -16.40 -14.08
N ARG A 149 1.72 -15.74 -13.65
CA ARG A 149 2.47 -14.76 -14.44
C ARG A 149 1.62 -13.62 -14.97
N THR A 150 0.59 -13.29 -14.22
CA THR A 150 -0.37 -12.25 -14.56
C THR A 150 0.17 -10.88 -14.21
N SER A 151 0.04 -9.94 -15.16
CA SER A 151 0.18 -8.50 -14.93
C SER A 151 -1.15 -7.84 -15.23
N ARG A 152 -1.66 -7.06 -14.28
CA ARG A 152 -2.98 -6.45 -14.34
C ARG A 152 -2.89 -4.95 -14.13
N VAL A 153 -3.66 -4.21 -14.91
CA VAL A 153 -3.83 -2.76 -14.81
C VAL A 153 -5.32 -2.46 -14.61
N ALA A 154 -5.68 -1.98 -13.44
CA ALA A 154 -7.07 -1.75 -13.06
C ALA A 154 -7.33 -0.28 -12.76
N PRO A 155 -8.28 0.39 -13.44
CA PRO A 155 -8.74 1.71 -13.08
C PRO A 155 -9.63 1.62 -11.85
N PHE A 156 -9.59 2.64 -11.01
CA PHE A 156 -10.46 2.75 -9.84
C PHE A 156 -10.74 4.22 -9.48
N SER A 157 -11.84 4.44 -8.76
CA SER A 157 -12.15 5.74 -8.17
C SER A 157 -11.79 5.71 -6.68
N PRO A 158 -10.76 6.43 -6.24
CA PRO A 158 -10.39 6.48 -4.83
C PRO A 158 -11.49 6.98 -3.91
N LYS A 159 -12.30 7.93 -4.39
CA LYS A 159 -13.41 8.52 -3.64
C LYS A 159 -14.56 7.53 -3.45
N GLU A 160 -15.02 6.91 -4.53
CA GLU A 160 -16.13 5.96 -4.46
C GLU A 160 -15.82 4.77 -3.57
N ASN A 161 -14.58 4.28 -3.64
CA ASN A 161 -14.14 3.16 -2.85
C ASN A 161 -14.11 3.48 -1.35
N ALA A 162 -13.68 4.67 -0.98
CA ALA A 162 -13.65 5.10 0.42
C ALA A 162 -15.06 5.36 1.01
N GLU A 163 -16.01 5.80 0.17
CA GLU A 163 -17.37 6.13 0.62
C GLU A 163 -18.29 4.90 0.72
N LYS A 164 -18.09 3.90 -0.12
CA LYS A 164 -19.05 2.78 -0.24
C LYS A 164 -18.74 1.60 0.69
N ASP A 165 -17.62 1.62 1.40
CA ASP A 165 -17.06 0.40 2.03
C ASP A 165 -16.97 -0.78 1.03
N SER A 166 -17.25 -0.45 -0.24
CA SER A 166 -17.18 -1.33 -1.41
C SER A 166 -15.90 -0.99 -2.14
N TYR A 167 -14.92 -1.73 -1.84
CA TYR A 167 -13.59 -1.62 -2.44
C TYR A 167 -13.65 -2.00 -3.90
N ALA A 168 -12.91 -1.28 -4.76
CA ALA A 168 -12.54 -1.89 -6.02
C ALA A 168 -11.75 -3.15 -5.66
N SER A 169 -12.41 -4.26 -5.68
CA SER A 169 -11.74 -5.53 -5.71
C SER A 169 -11.38 -5.78 -7.16
N THR A 170 -10.15 -6.08 -7.42
CA THR A 170 -9.89 -6.76 -8.67
C THR A 170 -10.59 -8.09 -8.60
N PRO A 171 -11.38 -8.41 -9.64
CA PRO A 171 -12.22 -9.57 -9.61
C PRO A 171 -11.40 -10.83 -9.47
N ILE A 172 -11.90 -11.67 -8.62
CA ILE A 172 -11.47 -13.05 -8.49
C ILE A 172 -12.29 -13.93 -9.43
N SER A 173 -13.37 -13.39 -10.02
CA SER A 173 -14.26 -14.08 -10.97
C SER A 173 -14.32 -13.37 -12.33
N ASP A 174 -14.50 -14.14 -13.39
CA ASP A 174 -14.56 -13.67 -14.79
C ASP A 174 -15.67 -12.64 -15.07
N GLU A 175 -16.70 -12.56 -14.23
CA GLU A 175 -17.84 -11.63 -14.40
C GLU A 175 -17.51 -10.17 -14.02
N GLU A 176 -16.50 -9.94 -13.20
CA GLU A 176 -16.09 -8.60 -12.75
C GLU A 176 -14.95 -7.99 -13.59
N THR A 177 -14.45 -8.67 -14.62
CA THR A 177 -13.33 -8.22 -15.47
C THR A 177 -13.66 -6.99 -16.33
N GLN A 178 -14.90 -6.50 -16.32
CA GLN A 178 -15.33 -5.34 -17.14
C GLN A 178 -14.58 -4.03 -16.84
N ASN A 179 -13.96 -3.91 -15.66
CA ASN A 179 -13.21 -2.72 -15.25
C ASN A 179 -11.70 -2.90 -15.31
N ILE A 180 -11.19 -3.96 -15.91
CA ILE A 180 -9.75 -4.14 -16.07
C ILE A 180 -9.33 -3.62 -17.44
N LEU A 181 -8.38 -2.66 -17.45
CA LEU A 181 -7.81 -2.14 -18.70
C LEU A 181 -6.85 -3.12 -19.35
N TRP A 182 -6.24 -3.97 -18.54
CA TRP A 182 -5.20 -4.87 -18.98
C TRP A 182 -5.03 -6.03 -17.99
N ASP A 183 -5.15 -7.23 -18.51
CA ASP A 183 -4.85 -8.46 -17.77
C ASP A 183 -4.20 -9.44 -18.77
N ARG A 184 -2.92 -9.73 -18.58
CA ARG A 184 -2.20 -10.67 -19.44
C ARG A 184 -1.13 -11.43 -18.67
N ASN A 185 -0.74 -12.55 -19.26
CA ASN A 185 0.50 -13.22 -18.92
C ASN A 185 1.69 -12.37 -19.40
N TYR A 186 2.68 -12.07 -18.53
CA TYR A 186 3.85 -11.26 -18.89
C TYR A 186 4.97 -12.07 -19.58
N GLU A 187 4.75 -13.36 -19.83
CA GLU A 187 5.64 -14.19 -20.66
C GLU A 187 5.22 -14.23 -22.14
N ASP A 188 4.02 -13.73 -22.47
CA ASP A 188 3.56 -13.56 -23.83
C ASP A 188 4.01 -12.17 -24.36
#